data_4a5f615f84da1dd16f250b3f38d77526
#
_entry.id   4a5f615f84da1dd16f250b3f38d77526
#
_cell.length_a   1.000
_cell.length_b   1.000
_cell.length_c   1.000
_cell.angle_alpha   90.00
_cell.angle_beta   90.00
_cell.angle_gamma   90.00
#
_symmetry.space_group_name_H-M   'P 1'
#
loop_
_entity.id
_entity.type
_entity.pdbx_description
1 polymer ?
#
loop_
_entity_poly.entity_id
_entity_poly.type
_entity_poly.pdbx_seq_one_letter_code
_entity_poly.pdbx_strand_id
1 'polypeptide(L)'
;MKRARIAAVATLVGISLAGPALLAQQAPEMRSVLAGRKVEQAFKGQAEVEFASSSTKSGDSVVTTMKVKNLSNGPIARLKVDETWFDKNQQPVGGSTGILEKMLEPGAVDTLTIRTPWKAGMNGNSWQFSHANGPVKPHKVAKIEEGKAAAPAATKAPAKKK
;
A
#
# COMPACT_ATOMS: atom_id res chain seq x y z
N MET A 1 62.08 49.47 61.26
CA MET A 1 61.49 48.33 61.96
C MET A 1 60.21 48.77 62.64
N LYS A 2 59.06 48.45 62.20
CA LYS A 2 57.77 48.39 62.97
C LYS A 2 56.71 47.84 62.03
N ARG A 3 56.26 46.66 62.35
CA ARG A 3 55.21 45.90 61.59
C ARG A 3 53.84 46.44 62.03
N ALA A 4 53.06 46.93 61.12
CA ALA A 4 51.64 47.23 61.34
C ALA A 4 50.81 46.08 60.76
N ARG A 5 50.01 45.46 61.63
CA ARG A 5 49.04 44.43 61.25
C ARG A 5 47.71 45.13 60.97
N ILE A 6 47.23 45.00 59.75
CA ILE A 6 45.87 45.46 59.38
C ILE A 6 44.99 44.22 59.28
N ALA A 7 43.98 44.18 60.16
CA ALA A 7 42.95 43.17 60.15
C ALA A 7 41.90 43.57 59.08
N ALA A 8 41.71 42.72 58.09
CA ALA A 8 40.64 42.86 57.07
C ALA A 8 39.41 42.10 57.57
N VAL A 9 38.33 42.80 57.78
CA VAL A 9 37.00 42.22 58.01
C VAL A 9 36.39 41.85 56.65
N ALA A 10 36.19 40.59 56.44
CA ALA A 10 35.52 40.09 55.23
C ALA A 10 34.00 40.01 55.43
N THR A 11 33.27 40.91 54.81
CA THR A 11 31.81 40.89 54.77
C THR A 11 31.37 39.94 53.70
N LEU A 12 30.78 38.78 54.03
CA LEU A 12 30.15 37.81 53.10
C LEU A 12 28.77 38.37 52.69
N VAL A 13 28.70 38.88 51.49
CA VAL A 13 27.42 39.15 50.81
C VAL A 13 26.98 37.87 50.10
N GLY A 14 25.95 37.23 50.63
CA GLY A 14 25.32 36.08 50.06
C GLY A 14 24.45 36.51 48.85
N ILE A 15 24.89 36.23 47.63
CA ILE A 15 24.10 36.38 46.41
C ILE A 15 23.34 35.07 46.20
N SER A 16 22.03 35.09 46.48
CA SER A 16 21.10 34.03 46.14
C SER A 16 20.88 34.06 44.63
N LEU A 17 21.53 33.18 43.90
CA LEU A 17 21.22 32.90 42.48
C LEU A 17 19.93 32.06 42.44
N ALA A 18 18.78 32.76 42.35
CA ALA A 18 17.54 32.12 41.87
C ALA A 18 17.71 31.83 40.39
N GLY A 19 18.11 30.60 40.08
CA GLY A 19 18.14 30.12 38.70
C GLY A 19 16.73 30.12 38.08
N PRO A 20 16.54 30.54 36.84
CA PRO A 20 15.26 30.38 36.16
C PRO A 20 14.97 28.89 36.04
N ALA A 21 13.86 28.44 36.64
CA ALA A 21 13.32 27.12 36.38
C ALA A 21 13.02 27.02 34.87
N LEU A 22 13.87 26.33 34.15
CA LEU A 22 13.60 25.89 32.79
C LEU A 22 12.35 25.00 32.86
N LEU A 23 11.19 25.59 32.58
CA LEU A 23 9.99 24.81 32.22
C LEU A 23 10.38 24.00 31.02
N ALA A 24 10.76 22.76 31.22
CA ALA A 24 10.90 21.78 30.17
C ALA A 24 9.52 21.70 29.51
N GLN A 25 9.35 22.36 28.37
CA GLN A 25 8.23 22.16 27.48
C GLN A 25 8.31 20.69 27.05
N GLN A 26 7.47 19.86 27.68
CA GLN A 26 7.27 18.51 27.22
C GLN A 26 6.79 18.61 25.79
N ALA A 27 7.64 18.13 24.87
CA ALA A 27 7.25 18.01 23.46
C ALA A 27 5.91 17.24 23.39
N PRO A 28 4.93 17.71 22.62
CA PRO A 28 3.66 17.02 22.51
C PRO A 28 3.92 15.58 22.08
N GLU A 29 3.44 14.63 22.88
CA GLU A 29 3.50 13.22 22.52
C GLU A 29 2.83 13.03 21.18
N MET A 30 3.61 12.73 20.15
CA MET A 30 3.10 12.35 18.85
C MET A 30 2.40 10.99 19.00
N ARG A 31 1.10 11.01 19.25
CA ARG A 31 0.29 9.81 19.22
C ARG A 31 0.23 9.33 17.77
N SER A 32 0.69 8.11 17.52
CA SER A 32 0.52 7.48 16.22
C SER A 32 -0.96 7.47 15.86
N VAL A 33 -1.33 8.17 14.80
CA VAL A 33 -2.71 8.15 14.25
C VAL A 33 -3.15 6.76 13.80
N LEU A 34 -2.23 5.81 13.75
CA LEU A 34 -2.46 4.39 13.44
C LEU A 34 -2.60 3.52 14.71
N ALA A 35 -2.46 4.11 15.92
CA ALA A 35 -2.64 3.37 17.16
C ALA A 35 -4.07 2.80 17.24
N GLY A 36 -4.18 1.47 17.20
CA GLY A 36 -5.45 0.74 17.24
C GLY A 36 -6.05 0.39 15.87
N ARG A 37 -5.50 0.81 14.75
CA ARG A 37 -5.85 0.27 13.44
C ARG A 37 -5.03 -0.99 13.18
N LYS A 38 -5.71 -2.13 12.96
CA LYS A 38 -5.08 -3.29 12.34
C LYS A 38 -4.68 -2.88 10.92
N VAL A 39 -3.40 -2.60 10.72
CA VAL A 39 -2.85 -2.45 9.38
C VAL A 39 -2.70 -3.86 8.83
N GLU A 40 -3.57 -4.25 7.92
CA GLU A 40 -3.39 -5.49 7.18
C GLU A 40 -2.11 -5.38 6.36
N GLN A 41 -1.16 -6.28 6.64
CA GLN A 41 0.08 -6.31 5.88
C GLN A 41 -0.20 -6.93 4.51
N ALA A 42 0.10 -6.17 3.47
CA ALA A 42 0.03 -6.67 2.12
C ALA A 42 0.96 -7.88 1.94
N PHE A 43 0.50 -8.85 1.15
CA PHE A 43 1.24 -10.06 0.81
C PHE A 43 2.63 -9.71 0.26
N LYS A 44 3.64 -10.45 0.69
CA LYS A 44 5.03 -10.30 0.22
C LYS A 44 5.46 -11.56 -0.52
N GLY A 45 6.19 -11.37 -1.61
CA GLY A 45 6.70 -12.46 -2.44
C GLY A 45 5.82 -12.73 -3.66
N GLN A 46 5.86 -13.96 -4.16
CA GLN A 46 5.10 -14.35 -5.33
C GLN A 46 3.63 -14.61 -4.99
N ALA A 47 2.74 -13.75 -5.47
CA ALA A 47 1.30 -13.96 -5.35
C ALA A 47 0.77 -14.88 -6.45
N GLU A 48 -0.41 -15.48 -6.23
CA GLU A 48 -1.13 -16.27 -7.24
C GLU A 48 -2.52 -15.67 -7.49
N VAL A 49 -2.90 -15.58 -8.76
CA VAL A 49 -4.22 -15.08 -9.16
C VAL A 49 -4.83 -15.93 -10.25
N GLU A 50 -6.14 -16.13 -10.20
CA GLU A 50 -6.91 -16.52 -11.39
C GLU A 50 -7.35 -15.28 -12.14
N PHE A 51 -7.40 -15.36 -13.48
CA PHE A 51 -7.97 -14.28 -14.28
C PHE A 51 -8.75 -14.78 -15.48
N ALA A 52 -9.81 -14.03 -15.82
CA ALA A 52 -10.56 -14.17 -17.05
C ALA A 52 -10.60 -12.82 -17.75
N SER A 53 -10.33 -12.77 -19.05
CA SER A 53 -10.26 -11.52 -19.80
C SER A 53 -11.11 -11.56 -21.05
N SER A 54 -11.64 -10.40 -21.42
CA SER A 54 -12.34 -10.16 -22.68
C SER A 54 -11.87 -8.83 -23.24
N SER A 55 -11.50 -8.81 -24.52
CA SER A 55 -11.06 -7.60 -25.21
C SER A 55 -12.01 -7.26 -26.34
N THR A 56 -12.46 -6.01 -26.43
CA THR A 56 -13.39 -5.53 -27.44
C THR A 56 -12.88 -4.21 -28.01
N LYS A 57 -12.91 -4.08 -29.35
CA LYS A 57 -12.60 -2.80 -29.99
C LYS A 57 -13.76 -1.83 -29.77
N SER A 58 -13.44 -0.63 -29.30
CA SER A 58 -14.39 0.45 -29.02
C SER A 58 -13.81 1.77 -29.56
N GLY A 59 -14.27 2.17 -30.73
CA GLY A 59 -13.73 3.35 -31.44
C GLY A 59 -12.24 3.19 -31.74
N ASP A 60 -11.44 4.15 -31.29
CA ASP A 60 -9.98 4.20 -31.48
C ASP A 60 -9.21 3.47 -30.37
N SER A 61 -9.87 2.63 -29.60
CA SER A 61 -9.24 1.88 -28.51
C SER A 61 -9.70 0.43 -28.49
N VAL A 62 -8.86 -0.44 -27.95
CA VAL A 62 -9.27 -1.76 -27.48
C VAL A 62 -9.47 -1.66 -25.97
N VAL A 63 -10.63 -2.08 -25.50
CA VAL A 63 -10.98 -2.15 -24.09
C VAL A 63 -10.89 -3.60 -23.65
N THR A 64 -9.92 -3.90 -22.79
CA THR A 64 -9.78 -5.22 -22.17
C THR A 64 -10.35 -5.16 -20.76
N THR A 65 -11.39 -5.93 -20.51
CA THR A 65 -11.96 -6.13 -19.18
C THR A 65 -11.44 -7.44 -18.63
N MET A 66 -10.87 -7.40 -17.44
CA MET A 66 -10.25 -8.55 -16.79
C MET A 66 -10.80 -8.71 -15.38
N LYS A 67 -11.45 -9.86 -15.11
CA LYS A 67 -11.78 -10.27 -13.76
C LYS A 67 -10.59 -10.99 -13.16
N VAL A 68 -10.23 -10.65 -11.93
CA VAL A 68 -9.08 -11.24 -11.22
C VAL A 68 -9.54 -11.70 -9.85
N LYS A 69 -9.15 -12.93 -9.46
CA LYS A 69 -9.38 -13.51 -8.14
C LYS A 69 -8.05 -13.76 -7.45
N ASN A 70 -7.92 -13.33 -6.21
CA ASN A 70 -6.74 -13.60 -5.40
C ASN A 70 -6.78 -15.04 -4.86
N LEU A 71 -5.79 -15.86 -5.23
CA LEU A 71 -5.60 -17.22 -4.71
C LEU A 71 -4.59 -17.29 -3.56
N SER A 72 -3.89 -16.17 -3.29
CA SER A 72 -2.90 -16.11 -2.21
C SER A 72 -3.58 -16.09 -0.83
N ASN A 73 -2.83 -16.42 0.20
CA ASN A 73 -3.29 -16.41 1.58
C ASN A 73 -3.22 -15.04 2.27
N GLY A 74 -2.90 -13.98 1.53
CA GLY A 74 -2.85 -12.61 2.03
C GLY A 74 -3.30 -11.59 0.99
N PRO A 75 -3.59 -10.34 1.39
CA PRO A 75 -4.09 -9.30 0.50
C PRO A 75 -3.02 -8.82 -0.47
N ILE A 76 -3.36 -8.76 -1.76
CA ILE A 76 -2.48 -8.26 -2.83
C ILE A 76 -2.68 -6.76 -2.97
N ALA A 77 -1.61 -5.99 -2.73
CA ALA A 77 -1.64 -4.54 -2.88
C ALA A 77 -1.22 -4.12 -4.30
N ARG A 78 -1.99 -3.22 -4.90
CA ARG A 78 -1.68 -2.61 -6.20
C ARG A 78 -1.35 -3.65 -7.27
N LEU A 79 -2.29 -4.56 -7.52
CA LEU A 79 -2.15 -5.50 -8.62
C LEU A 79 -2.05 -4.73 -9.93
N LYS A 80 -0.95 -4.93 -10.65
CA LYS A 80 -0.62 -4.30 -11.92
C LYS A 80 -0.64 -5.34 -13.03
N VAL A 81 -1.26 -5.00 -14.15
CA VAL A 81 -1.30 -5.83 -15.35
C VAL A 81 -0.79 -5.00 -16.52
N ASP A 82 0.32 -5.41 -17.10
CA ASP A 82 0.86 -4.85 -18.34
C ASP A 82 0.36 -5.68 -19.52
N GLU A 83 -0.44 -5.06 -20.39
CA GLU A 83 -0.94 -5.66 -21.63
C GLU A 83 -0.03 -5.28 -22.78
N THR A 84 0.37 -6.28 -23.59
CA THR A 84 1.13 -6.07 -24.83
C THR A 84 0.36 -6.70 -25.97
N TRP A 85 0.13 -5.92 -27.04
CA TRP A 85 -0.48 -6.36 -28.28
C TRP A 85 0.56 -6.64 -29.35
N PHE A 86 0.35 -7.70 -30.08
CA PHE A 86 1.24 -8.19 -31.13
C PHE A 86 0.52 -8.24 -32.48
N ASP A 87 1.29 -8.12 -33.54
CA ASP A 87 0.83 -8.36 -34.91
C ASP A 87 0.88 -9.87 -35.26
N LYS A 88 0.57 -10.19 -36.53
CA LYS A 88 0.63 -11.57 -37.06
C LYS A 88 2.05 -12.15 -37.07
N ASN A 89 3.08 -11.31 -37.05
CA ASN A 89 4.48 -11.70 -37.04
C ASN A 89 5.06 -11.73 -35.59
N GLN A 90 4.18 -11.65 -34.58
CA GLN A 90 4.54 -11.58 -33.16
C GLN A 90 5.41 -10.35 -32.81
N GLN A 91 5.34 -9.28 -33.59
CA GLN A 91 5.99 -8.02 -33.26
C GLN A 91 5.07 -7.17 -32.38
N PRO A 92 5.59 -6.55 -31.30
CA PRO A 92 4.78 -5.70 -30.43
C PRO A 92 4.36 -4.42 -31.17
N VAL A 93 3.07 -4.16 -31.22
CA VAL A 93 2.47 -3.00 -31.90
C VAL A 93 1.86 -1.99 -30.96
N GLY A 94 1.60 -2.38 -29.73
CA GLY A 94 1.05 -1.49 -28.70
C GLY A 94 0.90 -2.18 -27.37
N GLY A 95 0.49 -1.41 -26.37
CA GLY A 95 0.25 -1.94 -25.04
C GLY A 95 -0.24 -0.84 -24.10
N SER A 96 -0.72 -1.26 -22.97
CA SER A 96 -1.17 -0.38 -21.89
C SER A 96 -1.09 -1.09 -20.54
N THR A 97 -1.22 -0.33 -19.46
CA THR A 97 -1.16 -0.85 -18.11
C THR A 97 -2.48 -0.59 -17.40
N GLY A 98 -2.96 -1.60 -16.66
CA GLY A 98 -4.03 -1.45 -15.68
C GLY A 98 -3.52 -1.69 -14.27
N ILE A 99 -4.03 -0.92 -13.31
CA ILE A 99 -3.68 -1.05 -11.89
C ILE A 99 -4.96 -1.12 -11.08
N LEU A 100 -5.02 -2.09 -10.17
CA LEU A 100 -6.05 -2.17 -9.15
C LEU A 100 -5.59 -1.38 -7.93
N GLU A 101 -6.18 -0.20 -7.68
CA GLU A 101 -5.72 0.72 -6.63
C GLU A 101 -5.98 0.21 -5.20
N LYS A 102 -7.04 -0.55 -5.02
CA LYS A 102 -7.39 -1.15 -3.73
C LYS A 102 -6.71 -2.48 -3.50
N MET A 103 -6.62 -2.91 -2.25
CA MET A 103 -6.17 -4.25 -1.91
C MET A 103 -7.17 -5.30 -2.40
N LEU A 104 -6.65 -6.36 -2.98
CA LEU A 104 -7.43 -7.53 -3.38
C LEU A 104 -7.28 -8.60 -2.28
N GLU A 105 -8.31 -8.75 -1.45
CA GLU A 105 -8.34 -9.68 -0.33
C GLU A 105 -8.24 -11.14 -0.77
N PRO A 106 -7.77 -12.07 0.08
CA PRO A 106 -7.77 -13.50 -0.21
C PRO A 106 -9.15 -14.00 -0.65
N GLY A 107 -9.21 -14.67 -1.79
CA GLY A 107 -10.45 -15.18 -2.37
C GLY A 107 -11.37 -14.13 -3.00
N ALA A 108 -11.07 -12.83 -2.84
CA ALA A 108 -11.87 -11.77 -3.45
C ALA A 108 -11.69 -11.73 -4.96
N VAL A 109 -12.75 -11.30 -5.63
CA VAL A 109 -12.78 -11.06 -7.08
C VAL A 109 -12.96 -9.57 -7.33
N ASP A 110 -12.19 -9.04 -8.26
CA ASP A 110 -12.32 -7.66 -8.70
C ASP A 110 -12.16 -7.55 -10.21
N THR A 111 -12.56 -6.41 -10.76
CA THR A 111 -12.51 -6.16 -12.21
C THR A 111 -11.57 -5.02 -12.51
N LEU A 112 -10.65 -5.28 -13.43
CA LEU A 112 -9.68 -4.33 -13.97
C LEU A 112 -10.05 -4.03 -15.42
N THR A 113 -9.97 -2.77 -15.83
CA THR A 113 -10.17 -2.35 -17.21
C THR A 113 -8.92 -1.69 -17.77
N ILE A 114 -8.44 -2.20 -18.90
CA ILE A 114 -7.28 -1.65 -19.62
C ILE A 114 -7.79 -1.06 -20.93
N ARG A 115 -7.37 0.16 -21.24
CA ARG A 115 -7.65 0.83 -22.52
C ARG A 115 -6.35 0.99 -23.28
N THR A 116 -6.24 0.32 -24.42
CA THR A 116 -5.08 0.40 -25.31
C THR A 116 -5.48 1.09 -26.60
N PRO A 117 -4.78 2.15 -27.04
CA PRO A 117 -5.02 2.77 -28.33
C PRO A 117 -4.94 1.72 -29.45
N TRP A 118 -5.99 1.64 -30.27
CA TRP A 118 -6.01 0.67 -31.35
C TRP A 118 -5.00 1.03 -32.44
N LYS A 119 -4.29 0.06 -32.92
CA LYS A 119 -3.40 0.18 -34.08
C LYS A 119 -3.68 -0.89 -35.09
N ALA A 120 -3.54 -0.55 -36.37
CA ALA A 120 -3.66 -1.53 -37.46
C ALA A 120 -2.65 -2.65 -37.25
N GLY A 121 -3.08 -3.89 -37.48
CA GLY A 121 -2.25 -5.06 -37.30
C GLY A 121 -2.34 -5.75 -35.94
N MET A 122 -2.99 -5.17 -34.94
CA MET A 122 -3.25 -5.85 -33.66
C MET A 122 -3.99 -7.16 -33.90
N ASN A 123 -3.39 -8.28 -33.47
CA ASN A 123 -3.91 -9.64 -33.73
C ASN A 123 -4.09 -10.44 -32.42
N GLY A 124 -3.13 -10.38 -31.52
CA GLY A 124 -3.15 -11.08 -30.24
C GLY A 124 -2.55 -10.25 -29.13
N ASN A 125 -2.83 -10.63 -27.89
CA ASN A 125 -2.26 -9.95 -26.73
C ASN A 125 -1.71 -10.93 -25.69
N SER A 126 -0.78 -10.44 -24.87
CA SER A 126 -0.30 -11.11 -23.68
C SER A 126 -0.34 -10.18 -22.49
N TRP A 127 -0.29 -10.76 -21.30
CA TRP A 127 -0.35 -10.01 -20.04
C TRP A 127 0.78 -10.42 -19.11
N GLN A 128 1.39 -9.43 -18.48
CA GLN A 128 2.35 -9.62 -17.40
C GLN A 128 1.75 -9.06 -16.12
N PHE A 129 1.80 -9.86 -15.05
CA PHE A 129 1.21 -9.50 -13.76
C PHE A 129 2.31 -9.24 -12.73
N SER A 130 2.11 -8.21 -11.94
CA SER A 130 2.95 -7.87 -10.79
C SER A 130 2.12 -7.21 -9.68
N HIS A 131 2.66 -7.11 -8.49
CA HIS A 131 2.07 -6.35 -7.40
C HIS A 131 3.13 -5.55 -6.64
N ALA A 132 2.73 -4.70 -5.72
CA ALA A 132 3.64 -3.79 -5.02
C ALA A 132 4.84 -4.48 -4.34
N ASN A 133 4.71 -5.75 -3.94
CA ASN A 133 5.70 -6.46 -3.14
C ASN A 133 6.29 -7.70 -3.83
N GLY A 134 6.05 -7.89 -5.14
CA GLY A 134 6.63 -9.03 -5.86
C GLY A 134 5.95 -9.40 -7.17
N PRO A 135 6.37 -10.50 -7.78
CA PRO A 135 5.76 -11.03 -9.00
C PRO A 135 4.43 -11.72 -8.70
N VAL A 136 3.62 -11.89 -9.75
CA VAL A 136 2.37 -12.63 -9.68
C VAL A 136 2.41 -13.78 -10.67
N LYS A 137 1.98 -14.95 -10.23
CA LYS A 137 1.75 -16.12 -11.09
C LYS A 137 0.27 -16.15 -11.50
N PRO A 138 -0.04 -15.84 -12.77
CA PRO A 138 -1.40 -15.82 -13.26
C PRO A 138 -1.86 -17.20 -13.75
N HIS A 139 -3.12 -17.55 -13.46
CA HIS A 139 -3.81 -18.73 -13.96
C HIS A 139 -5.00 -18.27 -14.82
N LYS A 140 -4.91 -18.47 -16.13
CA LYS A 140 -6.00 -18.10 -17.03
C LYS A 140 -7.13 -19.12 -16.96
N VAL A 141 -8.35 -18.62 -16.75
CA VAL A 141 -9.58 -19.42 -16.75
C VAL A 141 -10.58 -18.85 -17.74
N ALA A 142 -11.53 -19.66 -18.17
CA ALA A 142 -12.56 -19.22 -19.12
C ALA A 142 -13.53 -18.21 -18.47
N LYS A 143 -13.85 -18.41 -17.19
CA LYS A 143 -14.78 -17.57 -16.43
C LYS A 143 -14.41 -17.63 -14.95
N ILE A 144 -14.51 -16.49 -14.26
CA ILE A 144 -14.48 -16.43 -12.81
C ILE A 144 -15.90 -16.21 -12.32
N GLU A 145 -16.40 -17.14 -11.48
CA GLU A 145 -17.64 -16.94 -10.78
C GLU A 145 -17.43 -15.92 -9.66
N GLU A 146 -18.34 -14.96 -9.57
CA GLU A 146 -18.34 -14.02 -8.45
C GLU A 146 -18.73 -14.78 -7.19
N GLY A 147 -17.73 -15.33 -6.49
CA GLY A 147 -17.92 -15.82 -5.15
C GLY A 147 -18.44 -14.68 -4.30
N LYS A 148 -19.58 -14.90 -3.62
CA LYS A 148 -20.15 -13.96 -2.65
C LYS A 148 -19.02 -13.42 -1.77
N ALA A 149 -18.73 -12.12 -1.86
CA ALA A 149 -17.72 -11.48 -1.06
C ALA A 149 -17.90 -11.91 0.40
N ALA A 150 -16.88 -12.50 1.00
CA ALA A 150 -16.93 -12.84 2.42
C ALA A 150 -17.16 -11.52 3.16
N ALA A 151 -18.32 -11.39 3.77
CA ALA A 151 -18.64 -10.23 4.60
C ALA A 151 -17.56 -10.11 5.68
N PRO A 152 -17.08 -8.89 6.01
CA PRO A 152 -16.08 -8.72 7.06
C PRO A 152 -16.61 -9.37 8.33
N ALA A 153 -15.80 -10.26 8.92
CA ALA A 153 -16.14 -10.97 10.14
C ALA A 153 -16.52 -9.94 11.22
N ALA A 154 -17.79 -9.89 11.58
CA ALA A 154 -18.29 -9.04 12.64
C ALA A 154 -17.57 -9.41 13.93
N THR A 155 -16.75 -8.51 14.44
CA THR A 155 -16.08 -8.62 15.73
C THR A 155 -17.14 -8.72 16.82
N LYS A 156 -17.33 -9.93 17.39
CA LYS A 156 -18.16 -10.14 18.57
C LYS A 156 -17.59 -9.27 19.71
N ALA A 157 -18.38 -8.28 20.13
CA ALA A 157 -18.09 -7.51 21.33
C ALA A 157 -18.05 -8.44 22.55
N PRO A 158 -17.13 -8.23 23.51
CA PRO A 158 -17.06 -9.03 24.72
C PRO A 158 -18.31 -8.76 25.59
N ALA A 159 -19.01 -9.83 25.96
CA ALA A 159 -20.14 -9.78 26.86
C ALA A 159 -19.69 -9.24 28.23
N LYS A 160 -20.29 -8.15 28.69
CA LYS A 160 -20.17 -7.69 30.09
C LYS A 160 -20.76 -8.74 31.03
N LYS A 161 -19.93 -9.32 31.88
CA LYS A 161 -20.41 -10.06 33.05
C LYS A 161 -20.92 -9.06 34.08
N LYS A 162 -22.15 -9.28 34.55
CA LYS A 162 -22.69 -8.68 35.76
C LYS A 162 -22.02 -9.28 36.98
#